data_560e1be0b2ea9e2aed4b3df2d9e97234
#
_entry.id   560e1be0b2ea9e2aed4b3df2d9e97234
#
_cell.length_a   1.000
_cell.length_b   1.000
_cell.length_c   1.000
_cell.angle_alpha   90.00
_cell.angle_beta   90.00
_cell.angle_gamma   90.00
#
_symmetry.space_group_name_H-M   'P 1'
#
loop_
_entity.id
_entity.type
_entity.pdbx_description
1 polymer ?
#
loop_
_entity_poly.entity_id
_entity_poly.type
_entity_poly.pdbx_seq_one_letter_code
_entity_poly.pdbx_strand_id
1 'polypeptide(L)' 'MKMVYVVQGHSTGCYGNIVHWADCAYTDKQEAVNQCNAMNSSEKNDPNYLAYVVGPIPLY' A
#
# COMPACT_ATOMS: atom_id res chain seq x y z
N MET A 1 19.65 -13.02 -2.03
CA MET A 1 18.23 -12.81 -2.40
C MET A 1 17.76 -11.49 -1.83
N LYS A 2 17.22 -10.65 -2.66
CA LYS A 2 16.61 -9.38 -2.20
C LYS A 2 15.17 -9.61 -1.81
N MET A 3 14.76 -8.91 -0.77
CA MET A 3 13.35 -8.85 -0.39
C MET A 3 12.84 -7.45 -0.59
N VAL A 4 11.61 -7.34 -1.04
CA VAL A 4 10.96 -6.04 -1.22
C VAL A 4 9.63 -6.01 -0.48
N TYR A 5 9.25 -4.82 -0.07
CA TYR A 5 7.97 -4.55 0.57
C TYR A 5 7.19 -3.62 -0.35
N VAL A 6 6.00 -4.06 -0.75
CA VAL A 6 5.18 -3.32 -1.69
C VAL A 6 4.07 -2.61 -0.92
N VAL A 7 3.97 -1.31 -1.13
CA VAL A 7 2.85 -0.53 -0.58
C VAL A 7 1.74 -0.57 -1.60
N GLN A 8 0.62 -1.13 -1.20
CA GLN A 8 -0.57 -1.25 -2.05
C GLN A 8 -1.71 -0.48 -1.42
N GLY A 9 -2.63 -0.05 -2.26
CA GLY A 9 -3.83 0.59 -1.79
C GLY A 9 -5.06 -0.05 -2.38
N HIS A 10 -6.19 0.13 -1.70
CA HIS A 10 -7.46 -0.22 -2.29
C HIS A 10 -8.51 0.84 -1.94
N SER A 11 -9.49 0.96 -2.80
CA SER A 11 -10.61 1.85 -2.57
C SER A 11 -11.86 1.21 -3.15
N THR A 12 -12.99 1.44 -2.50
CA THR A 12 -14.29 1.00 -3.02
C THR A 12 -14.85 2.09 -3.92
N GLY A 13 -15.07 1.76 -5.18
CA GLY A 13 -15.61 2.71 -6.15
C GLY A 13 -17.09 2.97 -5.94
N CYS A 14 -17.63 3.91 -6.72
CA CYS A 14 -19.02 4.35 -6.58
C CYS A 14 -20.05 3.25 -6.84
N TYR A 15 -19.66 2.17 -7.48
CA TYR A 15 -20.56 1.04 -7.74
C TYR A 15 -20.27 -0.15 -6.83
N GLY A 16 -19.53 0.07 -5.75
CA GLY A 16 -19.17 -1.00 -4.84
C GLY A 16 -18.02 -1.87 -5.31
N ASN A 17 -17.40 -1.54 -6.43
CA ASN A 17 -16.25 -2.27 -6.93
C ASN A 17 -15.01 -1.90 -6.12
N ILE A 18 -14.22 -2.92 -5.78
CA ILE A 18 -12.96 -2.70 -5.07
C ILE A 18 -11.85 -2.60 -6.11
N VAL A 19 -11.09 -1.52 -6.05
CA VAL A 19 -9.95 -1.29 -6.93
C VAL A 19 -8.67 -1.43 -6.11
N HIS A 20 -7.75 -2.24 -6.59
CA HIS A 20 -6.45 -2.45 -5.96
C HIS A 20 -5.35 -1.96 -6.90
N TRP A 21 -4.32 -1.35 -6.32
CA TRP A 21 -3.15 -0.93 -7.10
C TRP A 21 -1.90 -1.02 -6.25
N ALA A 22 -0.77 -1.28 -6.93
CA ALA A 22 0.54 -1.20 -6.30
C ALA A 22 1.07 0.21 -6.52
N ASP A 23 1.47 0.88 -5.44
CA ASP A 23 1.91 2.27 -5.50
C ASP A 23 3.43 2.36 -5.59
N CYS A 24 4.12 1.73 -4.65
CA CYS A 24 5.58 1.75 -4.64
C CYS A 24 6.13 0.52 -3.93
N ALA A 25 7.43 0.30 -4.10
CA ALA A 25 8.11 -0.82 -3.49
C ALA A 25 9.40 -0.33 -2.83
N TYR A 26 9.73 -0.91 -1.69
CA TYR A 26 10.92 -0.55 -0.92
C TYR A 26 11.67 -1.81 -0.51
N THR A 27 12.98 -1.69 -0.38
CA THR A 27 13.81 -2.75 0.19
C THR A 27 13.83 -2.70 1.71
N ASP A 28 13.46 -1.57 2.28
CA ASP A 28 13.43 -1.34 3.73
C ASP A 28 11.98 -1.34 4.20
N LYS A 29 11.66 -2.26 5.12
CA LYS A 29 10.32 -2.37 5.69
C LYS A 29 9.86 -1.06 6.34
N GLN A 30 10.77 -0.39 7.06
CA GLN A 30 10.43 0.84 7.76
C GLN A 30 10.01 1.94 6.79
N GLU A 31 10.70 2.05 5.66
CA GLU A 31 10.33 3.01 4.63
C GLU A 31 8.94 2.71 4.06
N ALA A 32 8.66 1.42 3.82
CA ALA A 32 7.35 1.02 3.32
C ALA A 32 6.24 1.36 4.32
N VAL A 33 6.48 1.10 5.60
CA VAL A 33 5.51 1.41 6.66
C VAL A 33 5.30 2.91 6.76
N ASN A 34 6.37 3.69 6.69
CA ASN A 34 6.27 5.15 6.74
C ASN A 34 5.44 5.69 5.58
N GLN A 35 5.67 5.19 4.38
CA GLN A 35 4.90 5.59 3.20
C GLN A 35 3.43 5.19 3.34
N CYS A 36 3.18 3.98 3.82
CA CYS A 36 1.83 3.49 4.05
C CYS A 36 1.08 4.41 5.02
N ASN A 37 1.72 4.77 6.12
CA ASN A 37 1.12 5.66 7.12
C ASN A 37 0.85 7.04 6.53
N ALA A 38 1.76 7.56 5.71
CA ALA A 38 1.58 8.85 5.05
C ALA A 38 0.38 8.83 4.10
N MET A 39 0.23 7.75 3.34
CA MET A 39 -0.88 7.58 2.42
C MET A 39 -2.22 7.51 3.16
N ASN A 40 -2.29 6.73 4.22
CA ASN A 40 -3.50 6.61 5.02
C ASN A 40 -3.86 7.94 5.68
N SER A 41 -2.88 8.69 6.12
CA SER A 41 -3.08 10.01 6.71
C SER A 41 -3.59 11.01 5.68
N SER A 42 -3.06 10.94 4.46
CA SER A 42 -3.45 11.82 3.36
C SER A 42 -4.90 11.58 2.92
N GLU A 43 -5.34 10.32 2.96
CA GLU A 43 -6.66 9.91 2.47
C GLU A 43 -7.65 9.65 3.62
N LYS A 44 -7.42 10.25 4.77
CA LYS A 44 -8.24 9.99 5.96
C LYS A 44 -9.71 10.37 5.79
N ASN A 45 -10.03 11.20 4.80
CA ASN A 45 -11.40 11.61 4.53
C ASN A 45 -12.17 10.62 3.66
N ASP A 46 -11.48 9.60 3.15
CA ASP A 46 -12.10 8.54 2.35
C ASP A 46 -12.18 7.27 3.21
N PRO A 47 -13.37 6.94 3.74
CA PRO A 47 -13.51 5.77 4.61
C PRO A 47 -13.31 4.44 3.89
N ASN A 48 -13.31 4.47 2.56
CA ASN A 48 -13.16 3.27 1.75
C ASN A 48 -11.72 3.04 1.31
N TYR A 49 -10.83 3.98 1.60
CA TYR A 49 -9.43 3.91 1.21
C TYR A 49 -8.61 3.24 2.31
N LEU A 50 -7.75 2.32 1.90
CA LEU A 50 -6.81 1.69 2.82
C LEU A 50 -5.52 1.39 2.08
N ALA A 51 -4.40 1.85 2.62
CA ALA A 51 -3.08 1.47 2.16
C ALA A 51 -2.50 0.45 3.14
N TYR A 52 -1.74 -0.50 2.62
CA TYR A 52 -1.14 -1.55 3.43
C TYR A 52 0.17 -2.02 2.78
N VAL A 53 0.98 -2.68 3.57
CA VAL A 53 2.27 -3.20 3.13
C VAL A 53 2.14 -4.71 2.89
N VAL A 54 2.59 -5.16 1.73
CA VAL A 54 2.65 -6.57 1.38
C VAL A 54 4.11 -6.98 1.29
N GLY A 55 4.47 -8.02 1.96
CA GLY A 55 5.83 -8.55 1.92
C GLY A 55 6.25 -9.16 3.25
N PRO A 56 7.47 -9.65 3.35
CA PRO A 56 8.51 -9.55 2.30
C PRO A 56 8.24 -10.43 1.08
N ILE A 57 8.54 -9.89 -0.09
CA ILE A 57 8.39 -10.61 -1.36
C ILE A 57 9.80 -10.84 -1.91
N PRO A 58 10.19 -12.10 -2.17
CA PRO A 58 11.52 -12.35 -2.71
C PRO A 58 11.62 -11.85 -4.15
N LEU A 59 12.76 -11.23 -4.45
CA LEU A 59 13.07 -10.71 -5.76
C LEU A 59 14.23 -11.52 -6.34
N TYR A 60 13.99 -12.19 -7.41
CA TYR A 60 14.99 -13.05 -8.06
C TYR A 60 15.77 -12.29 -9.13
#